data_68e936fe7ccff5c9d21a57fa7d821f93
#
_entry.id   68e936fe7ccff5c9d21a57fa7d821f93
#
_cell.length_a   1.000
_cell.length_b   1.000
_cell.length_c   1.000
_cell.angle_alpha   90.00
_cell.angle_beta   90.00
_cell.angle_gamma   90.00
#
_symmetry.space_group_name_H-M   'P 1'
#
loop_
_entity.id
_entity.type
_entity.pdbx_description
1 polymer ?
#
loop_
_entity_poly.entity_id
_entity_poly.type
_entity_poly.pdbx_seq_one_letter_code
_entity_poly.pdbx_strand_id
1 'polypeptide(L)'
;MNVIGLHGGVTTFQHDAAASLICDGKVVACVEEERFSRIKHAYGQIPVLAIQQALKIGGLDIKDIDLVCHSGIKHPDLAKRIEHYFNHFFGYCPKVQMYNHQDTHIASSFYMSGFDEAMVISWDGFGDFESLAMGRADADGFEVLERFGHEHSLGIFYQTLTSFLGFAASGDEYKVMGLSPYGNPGIDLSAIIDIKGDGYFVDSEIWDRDPPSRSHFEPRYGPKLIELLGAPRHSHEPMEQRHRDLAYAIQASFEKVVLHLVTKLH
;
A
#
# COMPACT_ATOMS: atom_id res chain seq x y z
N MET A 1 6.36 -19.31 20.31
CA MET A 1 6.66 -19.25 18.86
C MET A 1 7.14 -17.85 18.51
N ASN A 2 8.32 -17.75 17.90
CA ASN A 2 8.94 -16.49 17.52
C ASN A 2 8.86 -16.30 16.00
N VAL A 3 8.27 -15.20 15.56
CA VAL A 3 7.99 -14.91 14.15
C VAL A 3 8.60 -13.58 13.76
N ILE A 4 9.28 -13.55 12.62
CA ILE A 4 9.67 -12.30 11.96
C ILE A 4 8.73 -12.04 10.79
N GLY A 5 8.03 -10.91 10.81
CA GLY A 5 7.33 -10.35 9.67
C GLY A 5 8.26 -9.41 8.90
N LEU A 6 8.28 -9.54 7.57
CA LEU A 6 9.13 -8.72 6.70
C LEU A 6 8.30 -7.96 5.68
N HIS A 7 8.78 -6.77 5.37
CA HIS A 7 8.36 -6.01 4.19
C HIS A 7 9.58 -5.41 3.48
N GLY A 8 9.47 -5.31 2.14
CA GLY A 8 10.46 -4.64 1.30
C GLY A 8 11.69 -5.47 0.93
N GLY A 9 12.48 -4.91 0.04
CA GLY A 9 13.86 -5.28 -0.24
C GLY A 9 14.14 -6.49 -1.11
N VAL A 10 13.19 -7.33 -1.40
CA VAL A 10 13.44 -8.56 -2.17
C VAL A 10 13.35 -8.33 -3.68
N THR A 11 12.73 -7.22 -4.08
CA THR A 11 12.72 -6.70 -5.46
C THR A 11 13.10 -5.23 -5.49
N THR A 12 13.60 -4.75 -6.62
CA THR A 12 14.05 -3.36 -6.79
C THR A 12 12.95 -2.31 -6.67
N PHE A 13 11.67 -2.72 -6.68
CA PHE A 13 10.52 -1.81 -6.62
C PHE A 13 9.86 -1.76 -5.24
N GLN A 14 10.23 -2.67 -4.33
CA GLN A 14 9.73 -2.63 -2.98
C GLN A 14 10.35 -1.47 -2.22
N HIS A 15 9.54 -0.82 -1.41
CA HIS A 15 9.90 0.31 -0.56
C HIS A 15 9.47 0.04 0.88
N ASP A 16 9.81 0.95 1.79
CA ASP A 16 9.47 0.88 3.22
C ASP A 16 9.92 -0.44 3.88
N ALA A 17 11.18 -0.85 3.55
CA ALA A 17 11.76 -2.05 4.11
C ALA A 17 11.71 -2.03 5.64
N ALA A 18 11.13 -3.08 6.23
CA ALA A 18 10.87 -3.17 7.66
C ALA A 18 10.90 -4.61 8.16
N ALA A 19 11.10 -4.78 9.45
CA ALA A 19 10.98 -6.04 10.15
C ALA A 19 10.18 -5.88 11.44
N SER A 20 9.28 -6.82 11.71
CA SER A 20 8.57 -6.95 12.98
C SER A 20 8.92 -8.26 13.66
N LEU A 21 8.98 -8.26 14.99
CA LEU A 21 9.19 -9.45 15.80
C LEU A 21 7.95 -9.69 16.67
N ILE A 22 7.40 -10.88 16.56
CA ILE A 22 6.28 -11.36 17.37
C ILE A 22 6.75 -12.57 18.17
N CYS A 23 6.60 -12.54 19.50
CA CYS A 23 6.92 -13.63 20.40
C CYS A 23 5.65 -14.05 21.16
N ASP A 24 5.26 -15.31 21.03
CA ASP A 24 4.08 -15.86 21.68
C ASP A 24 2.80 -15.01 21.52
N GLY A 25 2.56 -14.57 20.29
CA GLY A 25 1.40 -13.75 19.92
C GLY A 25 1.50 -12.26 20.28
N LYS A 26 2.63 -11.80 20.84
CA LYS A 26 2.83 -10.38 21.20
C LYS A 26 3.84 -9.71 20.28
N VAL A 27 3.49 -8.54 19.78
CA VAL A 27 4.43 -7.70 19.04
C VAL A 27 5.49 -7.16 19.99
N VAL A 28 6.74 -7.57 19.79
CA VAL A 28 7.89 -7.17 20.60
C VAL A 28 8.62 -5.98 19.98
N ALA A 29 8.74 -5.97 18.66
CA ALA A 29 9.41 -4.92 17.92
C ALA A 29 8.75 -4.72 16.54
N CYS A 30 8.78 -3.47 16.06
CA CYS A 30 8.48 -3.10 14.69
C CYS A 30 9.50 -2.03 14.28
N VAL A 31 10.34 -2.32 13.28
CA VAL A 31 11.55 -1.57 12.98
C VAL A 31 11.67 -1.31 11.49
N GLU A 32 11.84 -0.05 11.11
CA GLU A 32 12.04 0.39 9.72
C GLU A 32 13.53 0.49 9.39
N GLU A 33 13.94 -0.04 8.24
CA GLU A 33 15.32 -0.01 7.76
C GLU A 33 15.82 1.43 7.52
N GLU A 34 14.94 2.34 7.08
CA GLU A 34 15.28 3.75 6.83
C GLU A 34 15.82 4.47 8.06
N ARG A 35 15.50 4.01 9.28
CA ARG A 35 16.02 4.61 10.52
C ARG A 35 17.51 4.43 10.67
N PHE A 36 18.05 3.36 10.08
CA PHE A 36 19.47 3.01 10.09
C PHE A 36 20.18 3.45 8.82
N SER A 37 19.62 3.12 7.66
CA SER A 37 20.20 3.45 6.37
C SER A 37 20.18 4.95 6.06
N ARG A 38 19.25 5.70 6.70
CA ARG A 38 19.00 7.13 6.47
C ARG A 38 18.55 7.45 5.03
N ILE A 39 18.10 6.43 4.31
CA ILE A 39 17.50 6.56 2.98
C ILE A 39 16.00 6.45 3.13
N LYS A 40 15.29 7.55 2.87
CA LYS A 40 13.84 7.62 2.99
C LYS A 40 13.16 6.56 2.13
N HIS A 41 12.15 5.87 2.70
CA HIS A 41 11.46 4.74 2.12
C HIS A 41 12.31 3.49 1.85
N ALA A 42 13.62 3.50 2.13
CA ALA A 42 14.52 2.36 1.97
C ALA A 42 14.28 1.56 0.66
N TYR A 43 14.10 2.26 -0.47
CA TYR A 43 13.81 1.66 -1.78
C TYR A 43 14.85 0.61 -2.17
N GLY A 44 14.35 -0.59 -2.55
CA GLY A 44 15.18 -1.71 -2.96
C GLY A 44 16.14 -2.22 -1.87
N GLN A 45 16.03 -1.69 -0.66
CA GLN A 45 16.83 -2.15 0.47
C GLN A 45 16.19 -3.35 1.15
N ILE A 46 17.01 -4.18 1.62
CA ILE A 46 16.70 -5.38 2.37
C ILE A 46 16.77 -5.02 3.87
N PRO A 47 15.80 -5.37 4.73
CA PRO A 47 15.75 -4.92 6.12
C PRO A 47 16.73 -5.66 7.05
N VAL A 48 18.04 -5.69 6.72
CA VAL A 48 19.06 -6.38 7.53
C VAL A 48 19.18 -5.76 8.91
N LEU A 49 19.35 -4.45 8.95
CA LEU A 49 19.58 -3.71 10.21
C LEU A 49 18.29 -3.71 11.04
N ALA A 50 17.13 -3.62 10.40
CA ALA A 50 15.85 -3.74 11.07
C ALA A 50 15.67 -5.11 11.72
N ILE A 51 16.03 -6.22 11.03
CA ILE A 51 16.00 -7.58 11.58
C ILE A 51 16.95 -7.67 12.77
N GLN A 52 18.19 -7.24 12.62
CA GLN A 52 19.20 -7.26 13.69
C GLN A 52 18.73 -6.50 14.94
N GLN A 53 18.13 -5.34 14.73
CA GLN A 53 17.59 -4.53 15.83
C GLN A 53 16.38 -5.18 16.48
N ALA A 54 15.47 -5.78 15.71
CA ALA A 54 14.31 -6.50 16.25
C ALA A 54 14.76 -7.69 17.11
N LEU A 55 15.72 -8.49 16.63
CA LEU A 55 16.32 -9.59 17.39
C LEU A 55 16.98 -9.09 18.68
N LYS A 56 17.75 -8.00 18.61
CA LYS A 56 18.37 -7.38 19.79
C LYS A 56 17.34 -6.93 20.83
N ILE A 57 16.23 -6.33 20.41
CA ILE A 57 15.14 -5.92 21.31
C ILE A 57 14.51 -7.14 21.97
N GLY A 58 14.29 -8.23 21.22
CA GLY A 58 13.74 -9.49 21.73
C GLY A 58 14.73 -10.31 22.58
N GLY A 59 16.03 -9.99 22.56
CA GLY A 59 17.07 -10.80 23.20
C GLY A 59 17.25 -12.18 22.56
N LEU A 60 16.99 -12.29 21.24
CA LEU A 60 16.98 -13.53 20.47
C LEU A 60 18.13 -13.56 19.46
N ASP A 61 18.56 -14.78 19.11
CA ASP A 61 19.38 -15.08 17.93
C ASP A 61 18.48 -15.46 16.75
N ILE A 62 18.98 -15.35 15.52
CA ILE A 62 18.22 -15.74 14.34
C ILE A 62 17.77 -17.21 14.36
N LYS A 63 18.51 -18.07 15.06
CA LYS A 63 18.18 -19.49 15.23
C LYS A 63 17.02 -19.76 16.19
N ASP A 64 16.65 -18.74 16.98
CA ASP A 64 15.50 -18.81 17.89
C ASP A 64 14.19 -18.46 17.18
N ILE A 65 14.26 -18.08 15.88
CA ILE A 65 13.11 -17.73 15.07
C ILE A 65 12.54 -18.99 14.41
N ASP A 66 11.25 -19.22 14.65
CA ASP A 66 10.52 -20.36 14.09
C ASP A 66 10.05 -20.10 12.65
N LEU A 67 9.69 -18.85 12.33
CA LEU A 67 9.02 -18.50 11.08
C LEU A 67 9.38 -17.09 10.60
N VAL A 68 9.62 -16.97 9.32
CA VAL A 68 9.68 -15.69 8.59
C VAL A 68 8.46 -15.57 7.69
N CYS A 69 7.70 -14.49 7.86
CA CYS A 69 6.49 -14.19 7.09
C CYS A 69 6.75 -13.02 6.14
N HIS A 70 6.25 -13.12 4.91
CA HIS A 70 6.31 -12.04 3.92
C HIS A 70 5.04 -12.05 3.07
N SER A 71 4.59 -10.87 2.62
CA SER A 71 3.54 -10.75 1.60
C SER A 71 4.09 -11.08 0.21
N GLY A 72 3.22 -11.34 -0.77
CA GLY A 72 3.63 -11.59 -2.15
C GLY A 72 3.56 -13.06 -2.57
N ILE A 73 2.52 -13.78 -2.13
CA ILE A 73 2.31 -15.19 -2.42
C ILE A 73 2.22 -15.48 -3.93
N LYS A 74 1.80 -14.50 -4.74
CA LYS A 74 1.69 -14.66 -6.21
C LYS A 74 3.03 -14.45 -6.94
N HIS A 75 4.13 -14.23 -6.21
CA HIS A 75 5.48 -14.09 -6.76
C HIS A 75 6.31 -15.35 -6.47
N PRO A 76 6.43 -16.32 -7.41
CA PRO A 76 6.93 -17.67 -7.13
C PRO A 76 8.39 -17.73 -6.67
N ASP A 77 9.22 -16.76 -7.06
CA ASP A 77 10.64 -16.74 -6.69
C ASP A 77 10.94 -15.99 -5.39
N LEU A 78 9.94 -15.34 -4.80
CA LEU A 78 10.16 -14.42 -3.69
C LEU A 78 10.64 -15.18 -2.44
N ALA A 79 10.01 -16.31 -2.11
CA ALA A 79 10.41 -17.14 -0.98
C ALA A 79 11.88 -17.59 -1.09
N LYS A 80 12.31 -18.06 -2.27
CA LYS A 80 13.71 -18.45 -2.51
C LYS A 80 14.70 -17.30 -2.37
N ARG A 81 14.31 -16.09 -2.78
CA ARG A 81 15.13 -14.90 -2.61
C ARG A 81 15.29 -14.56 -1.14
N ILE A 82 14.24 -14.67 -0.34
CA ILE A 82 14.27 -14.49 1.12
C ILE A 82 15.19 -15.53 1.75
N GLU A 83 15.09 -16.81 1.37
CA GLU A 83 15.97 -17.88 1.86
C GLU A 83 17.45 -17.60 1.56
N HIS A 84 17.78 -17.23 0.31
CA HIS A 84 19.15 -16.88 -0.07
C HIS A 84 19.68 -15.69 0.74
N TYR A 85 18.84 -14.73 0.95
CA TYR A 85 19.09 -13.53 1.70
C TYR A 85 19.43 -13.83 3.17
N PHE A 86 18.58 -14.60 3.86
CA PHE A 86 18.83 -14.98 5.24
C PHE A 86 20.12 -15.79 5.39
N ASN A 87 20.37 -16.74 4.49
CA ASN A 87 21.61 -17.51 4.48
C ASN A 87 22.85 -16.63 4.25
N HIS A 88 22.74 -15.60 3.38
CA HIS A 88 23.85 -14.70 3.11
C HIS A 88 24.18 -13.80 4.31
N PHE A 89 23.19 -13.17 4.92
CA PHE A 89 23.43 -12.16 5.98
C PHE A 89 23.49 -12.74 7.38
N PHE A 90 22.79 -13.83 7.63
CA PHE A 90 22.67 -14.42 8.97
C PHE A 90 23.27 -15.83 9.08
N GLY A 91 23.65 -16.45 7.96
CA GLY A 91 24.18 -17.83 7.95
C GLY A 91 23.14 -18.89 8.28
N TYR A 92 21.86 -18.53 8.40
CA TYR A 92 20.75 -19.41 8.74
C TYR A 92 19.44 -18.80 8.24
N CYS A 93 18.55 -19.64 7.72
CA CYS A 93 17.20 -19.24 7.33
C CYS A 93 16.16 -20.04 8.10
N PRO A 94 15.29 -19.38 8.87
CA PRO A 94 14.10 -20.00 9.42
C PRO A 94 13.12 -20.45 8.31
N LYS A 95 12.08 -21.19 8.66
CA LYS A 95 11.01 -21.50 7.70
C LYS A 95 10.41 -20.22 7.12
N VAL A 96 10.29 -20.13 5.79
CA VAL A 96 9.65 -18.99 5.11
C VAL A 96 8.20 -19.34 4.77
N GLN A 97 7.29 -18.42 5.08
CA GLN A 97 5.88 -18.53 4.74
C GLN A 97 5.41 -17.26 4.02
N MET A 98 4.80 -17.46 2.86
CA MET A 98 4.26 -16.37 2.05
C MET A 98 2.75 -16.23 2.29
N TYR A 99 2.29 -14.97 2.31
CA TYR A 99 0.89 -14.62 2.49
C TYR A 99 0.40 -13.71 1.37
N ASN A 100 -0.92 -13.64 1.17
CA ASN A 100 -1.52 -12.66 0.28
C ASN A 100 -1.33 -11.25 0.86
N HIS A 101 -1.04 -10.30 0.00
CA HIS A 101 -0.73 -8.92 0.39
C HIS A 101 -1.87 -8.25 1.17
N GLN A 102 -3.10 -8.32 0.64
CA GLN A 102 -4.26 -7.71 1.31
C GLN A 102 -4.61 -8.41 2.62
N ASP A 103 -4.37 -9.73 2.72
CA ASP A 103 -4.57 -10.47 3.97
C ASP A 103 -3.60 -10.01 5.07
N THR A 104 -2.37 -9.62 4.71
CA THR A 104 -1.43 -9.07 5.69
C THR A 104 -1.87 -7.70 6.21
N HIS A 105 -2.48 -6.86 5.37
CA HIS A 105 -3.09 -5.60 5.81
C HIS A 105 -4.28 -5.82 6.75
N ILE A 106 -5.18 -6.74 6.41
CA ILE A 106 -6.31 -7.11 7.27
C ILE A 106 -5.80 -7.64 8.62
N ALA A 107 -4.87 -8.59 8.61
CA ALA A 107 -4.31 -9.16 9.83
C ALA A 107 -3.66 -8.09 10.72
N SER A 108 -2.85 -7.20 10.15
CA SER A 108 -2.16 -6.15 10.91
C SER A 108 -3.13 -5.14 11.54
N SER A 109 -4.24 -4.83 10.88
CA SER A 109 -5.25 -3.92 11.41
C SER A 109 -6.16 -4.59 12.44
N PHE A 110 -6.69 -5.77 12.14
CA PHE A 110 -7.64 -6.46 13.01
C PHE A 110 -7.00 -6.92 14.32
N TYR A 111 -5.91 -7.69 14.27
CA TYR A 111 -5.29 -8.24 15.49
C TYR A 111 -4.67 -7.17 16.40
N MET A 112 -4.43 -5.95 15.89
CA MET A 112 -3.94 -4.82 16.69
C MET A 112 -5.06 -3.88 17.15
N SER A 113 -6.31 -4.06 16.67
CA SER A 113 -7.43 -3.16 16.96
C SER A 113 -8.00 -3.31 18.37
N GLY A 114 -7.89 -4.51 18.95
CA GLY A 114 -8.56 -4.88 20.21
C GLY A 114 -10.04 -5.19 20.07
N PHE A 115 -10.59 -5.27 18.85
CA PHE A 115 -11.96 -5.71 18.62
C PHE A 115 -12.05 -7.26 18.69
N ASP A 116 -13.12 -7.78 19.29
CA ASP A 116 -13.44 -9.21 19.31
C ASP A 116 -13.99 -9.68 17.96
N GLU A 117 -14.75 -8.81 17.28
CA GLU A 117 -15.25 -9.00 15.92
C GLU A 117 -15.29 -7.67 15.17
N ALA A 118 -15.07 -7.69 13.86
CA ALA A 118 -15.12 -6.49 13.02
C ALA A 118 -15.42 -6.83 11.55
N MET A 119 -16.07 -5.90 10.85
CA MET A 119 -15.93 -5.80 9.41
C MET A 119 -14.54 -5.24 9.10
N VAL A 120 -13.87 -5.82 8.11
CA VAL A 120 -12.52 -5.44 7.72
C VAL A 120 -12.48 -5.03 6.25
N ILE A 121 -11.76 -3.96 5.97
CA ILE A 121 -11.51 -3.51 4.62
C ILE A 121 -10.07 -3.02 4.51
N SER A 122 -9.37 -3.45 3.47
CA SER A 122 -8.02 -3.03 3.13
C SER A 122 -8.02 -2.48 1.72
N TRP A 123 -7.38 -1.34 1.49
CA TRP A 123 -7.10 -0.80 0.15
C TRP A 123 -5.75 -0.10 0.12
N ASP A 124 -5.06 -0.24 -1.01
CA ASP A 124 -3.77 0.39 -1.25
C ASP A 124 -3.54 0.68 -2.75
N GLY A 125 -2.29 0.88 -3.16
CA GLY A 125 -1.92 0.90 -4.57
C GLY A 125 -2.21 -0.43 -5.21
N PHE A 126 -1.46 -1.46 -4.88
CA PHE A 126 -1.74 -2.86 -5.14
C PHE A 126 -0.63 -3.77 -4.58
N GLY A 127 -0.97 -5.02 -4.30
CA GLY A 127 -0.04 -6.11 -4.05
C GLY A 127 -0.68 -7.43 -4.42
N ASP A 128 0.11 -8.39 -4.89
CA ASP A 128 -0.40 -9.68 -5.39
C ASP A 128 -1.49 -9.57 -6.48
N PHE A 129 -1.43 -8.51 -7.32
CA PHE A 129 -2.43 -8.16 -8.34
C PHE A 129 -3.82 -7.78 -7.78
N GLU A 130 -3.90 -7.48 -6.50
CA GLU A 130 -5.10 -7.02 -5.82
C GLU A 130 -4.85 -5.62 -5.23
N SER A 131 -5.89 -4.81 -5.15
CA SER A 131 -5.82 -3.44 -4.61
C SER A 131 -6.77 -3.20 -3.45
N LEU A 132 -7.73 -4.11 -3.25
CA LEU A 132 -8.69 -4.04 -2.18
C LEU A 132 -9.15 -5.44 -1.78
N ALA A 133 -9.33 -5.65 -0.48
CA ALA A 133 -10.03 -6.80 0.07
C ALA A 133 -10.95 -6.35 1.20
N MET A 134 -12.12 -6.95 1.29
CA MET A 134 -13.06 -6.69 2.37
C MET A 134 -13.73 -7.96 2.86
N GLY A 135 -14.09 -7.98 4.15
CA GLY A 135 -14.62 -9.16 4.79
C GLY A 135 -14.99 -8.96 6.25
N ARG A 136 -14.94 -10.03 7.00
CA ARG A 136 -15.20 -10.04 8.44
C ARG A 136 -14.09 -10.76 9.19
N ALA A 137 -13.88 -10.39 10.42
CA ALA A 137 -12.89 -10.99 11.30
C ALA A 137 -13.47 -11.18 12.70
N ASP A 138 -13.05 -12.24 13.37
CA ASP A 138 -13.44 -12.60 14.74
C ASP A 138 -12.30 -13.35 15.46
N ALA A 139 -12.59 -13.97 16.60
CA ALA A 139 -11.63 -14.72 17.39
C ALA A 139 -11.01 -15.92 16.66
N ASP A 140 -11.71 -16.49 15.67
CA ASP A 140 -11.26 -17.66 14.91
C ASP A 140 -10.40 -17.27 13.68
N GLY A 141 -10.39 -15.96 13.31
CA GLY A 141 -9.61 -15.44 12.19
C GLY A 141 -10.35 -14.40 11.36
N PHE A 142 -10.08 -14.36 10.05
CA PHE A 142 -10.82 -13.51 9.13
C PHE A 142 -11.21 -14.25 7.85
N GLU A 143 -12.36 -13.86 7.32
CA GLU A 143 -12.90 -14.35 6.05
C GLU A 143 -13.00 -13.19 5.06
N VAL A 144 -12.30 -13.29 3.93
CA VAL A 144 -12.42 -12.31 2.85
C VAL A 144 -13.63 -12.65 1.99
N LEU A 145 -14.58 -11.74 1.93
CA LEU A 145 -15.82 -11.89 1.17
C LEU A 145 -15.68 -11.40 -0.26
N GLU A 146 -14.86 -10.39 -0.49
CA GLU A 146 -14.67 -9.79 -1.81
C GLU A 146 -13.26 -9.22 -1.98
N ARG A 147 -12.72 -9.32 -3.23
CA ARG A 147 -11.43 -8.77 -3.65
C ARG A 147 -11.59 -8.02 -4.95
N PHE A 148 -10.89 -6.91 -5.09
CA PHE A 148 -10.80 -6.13 -6.32
C PHE A 148 -9.39 -6.21 -6.90
N GLY A 149 -9.30 -6.34 -8.22
CA GLY A 149 -8.05 -6.35 -8.95
C GLY A 149 -7.36 -4.98 -8.96
N HIS A 150 -6.08 -5.00 -9.29
CA HIS A 150 -5.26 -3.78 -9.35
C HIS A 150 -5.74 -2.77 -10.41
N GLU A 151 -6.47 -3.22 -11.43
CA GLU A 151 -7.07 -2.37 -12.46
C GLU A 151 -8.12 -1.39 -11.92
N HIS A 152 -8.69 -1.69 -10.75
CA HIS A 152 -9.66 -0.84 -10.07
C HIS A 152 -9.09 -0.20 -8.79
N SER A 153 -7.77 -0.03 -8.72
CA SER A 153 -7.11 0.51 -7.53
C SER A 153 -7.54 1.93 -7.19
N LEU A 154 -8.07 2.11 -5.98
CA LEU A 154 -8.35 3.43 -5.39
C LEU A 154 -7.05 4.18 -5.07
N GLY A 155 -5.99 3.47 -4.66
CA GLY A 155 -4.68 4.05 -4.40
C GLY A 155 -4.04 4.59 -5.67
N ILE A 156 -4.07 3.82 -6.78
CA ILE A 156 -3.55 4.26 -8.09
C ILE A 156 -4.38 5.43 -8.63
N PHE A 157 -5.70 5.41 -8.50
CA PHE A 157 -6.56 6.55 -8.86
C PHE A 157 -6.08 7.82 -8.15
N TYR A 158 -5.92 7.77 -6.84
CA TYR A 158 -5.51 8.93 -6.05
C TYR A 158 -4.09 9.38 -6.39
N GLN A 159 -3.15 8.44 -6.50
CA GLN A 159 -1.76 8.68 -6.90
C GLN A 159 -1.64 9.35 -8.28
N THR A 160 -2.39 8.86 -9.26
CA THR A 160 -2.40 9.39 -10.63
C THR A 160 -2.84 10.84 -10.65
N LEU A 161 -3.92 11.18 -9.95
CA LEU A 161 -4.44 12.53 -9.87
C LEU A 161 -3.59 13.45 -8.98
N THR A 162 -2.89 12.90 -7.99
CA THR A 162 -1.84 13.61 -7.24
C THR A 162 -0.73 14.08 -8.17
N SER A 163 -0.25 13.19 -9.05
CA SER A 163 0.74 13.52 -10.06
C SER A 163 0.21 14.57 -11.07
N PHE A 164 -1.06 14.45 -11.47
CA PHE A 164 -1.72 15.39 -12.38
C PHE A 164 -1.78 16.82 -11.80
N LEU A 165 -1.92 16.94 -10.49
CA LEU A 165 -1.86 18.22 -9.76
C LEU A 165 -0.42 18.72 -9.51
N GLY A 166 0.61 18.06 -10.08
CA GLY A 166 2.00 18.46 -9.99
C GLY A 166 2.67 18.19 -8.65
N PHE A 167 2.14 17.24 -7.90
CA PHE A 167 2.74 16.71 -6.68
C PHE A 167 3.48 15.39 -6.94
N ALA A 168 4.34 14.98 -6.02
CA ALA A 168 5.06 13.72 -6.15
C ALA A 168 4.10 12.54 -5.85
N ALA A 169 3.95 11.65 -6.83
CA ALA A 169 3.21 10.41 -6.65
C ALA A 169 3.88 9.50 -5.62
N SER A 170 3.11 8.70 -4.90
CA SER A 170 3.57 7.82 -3.82
C SER A 170 4.22 8.54 -2.63
N GLY A 171 3.73 9.75 -2.29
CA GLY A 171 4.26 10.47 -1.14
C GLY A 171 3.55 11.77 -0.81
N ASP A 172 2.87 12.39 -1.78
CA ASP A 172 2.23 13.69 -1.62
C ASP A 172 0.68 13.63 -1.64
N GLU A 173 0.09 12.45 -1.62
CA GLU A 173 -1.37 12.25 -1.66
C GLU A 173 -2.08 13.02 -0.54
N TYR A 174 -1.46 13.11 0.63
CA TYR A 174 -1.96 13.88 1.77
C TYR A 174 -2.07 15.38 1.47
N LYS A 175 -1.29 15.92 0.52
CA LYS A 175 -1.38 17.32 0.09
C LYS A 175 -2.65 17.57 -0.71
N VAL A 176 -3.06 16.60 -1.55
CA VAL A 176 -4.33 16.66 -2.29
C VAL A 176 -5.51 16.57 -1.33
N MET A 177 -5.46 15.66 -0.36
CA MET A 177 -6.45 15.60 0.72
C MET A 177 -6.55 16.92 1.48
N GLY A 178 -5.40 17.51 1.89
CA GLY A 178 -5.36 18.81 2.57
C GLY A 178 -5.79 20.00 1.70
N LEU A 179 -5.70 19.88 0.36
CA LEU A 179 -6.13 20.89 -0.60
C LEU A 179 -7.64 20.84 -0.86
N SER A 180 -8.26 19.67 -0.74
CA SER A 180 -9.66 19.44 -1.11
C SER A 180 -10.68 20.37 -0.42
N PRO A 181 -10.55 20.76 0.87
CA PRO A 181 -11.49 21.67 1.51
C PRO A 181 -11.50 23.11 0.93
N TYR A 182 -10.50 23.46 0.13
CA TYR A 182 -10.42 24.76 -0.53
C TYR A 182 -11.01 24.77 -1.94
N GLY A 183 -11.50 23.62 -2.41
CA GLY A 183 -12.16 23.47 -3.70
C GLY A 183 -13.68 23.61 -3.62
N ASN A 184 -14.29 23.77 -4.78
CA ASN A 184 -15.74 23.81 -4.94
C ASN A 184 -16.22 22.60 -5.73
N PRO A 185 -17.46 22.12 -5.53
CA PRO A 185 -18.06 21.10 -6.39
C PRO A 185 -18.26 21.63 -7.82
N GLY A 186 -18.18 20.76 -8.81
CA GLY A 186 -18.43 21.11 -10.21
C GLY A 186 -17.66 20.29 -11.24
N ILE A 187 -16.53 19.68 -10.84
CA ILE A 187 -15.80 18.76 -11.72
C ILE A 187 -16.39 17.35 -11.53
N ASP A 188 -16.86 16.76 -12.64
CA ASP A 188 -17.37 15.40 -12.67
C ASP A 188 -16.28 14.40 -13.05
N LEU A 189 -15.99 13.46 -12.15
CA LEU A 189 -15.03 12.38 -12.37
C LEU A 189 -15.71 11.03 -12.63
N SER A 190 -17.02 10.98 -12.89
CA SER A 190 -17.77 9.73 -13.07
C SER A 190 -17.29 8.88 -14.25
N ALA A 191 -16.66 9.49 -15.27
CA ALA A 191 -16.00 8.78 -16.36
C ALA A 191 -14.69 8.06 -15.92
N ILE A 192 -14.11 8.48 -14.80
CA ILE A 192 -12.83 7.96 -14.28
C ILE A 192 -13.07 6.98 -13.13
N ILE A 193 -13.98 7.33 -12.21
CA ILE A 193 -14.33 6.54 -11.03
C ILE A 193 -15.81 6.70 -10.71
N ASP A 194 -16.53 5.58 -10.57
CA ASP A 194 -17.92 5.61 -10.10
C ASP A 194 -18.34 4.27 -9.48
N ILE A 195 -19.46 4.28 -8.77
CA ILE A 195 -20.13 3.09 -8.27
C ILE A 195 -20.74 2.33 -9.47
N LYS A 196 -20.56 1.01 -9.48
CA LYS A 196 -21.11 0.13 -10.51
C LYS A 196 -21.72 -1.12 -9.88
N GLY A 197 -23.03 -1.19 -9.85
CA GLY A 197 -23.74 -2.25 -9.13
C GLY A 197 -23.39 -2.23 -7.64
N ASP A 198 -23.01 -3.36 -7.10
CA ASP A 198 -22.58 -3.51 -5.71
C ASP A 198 -21.09 -3.18 -5.47
N GLY A 199 -20.36 -2.86 -6.51
CA GLY A 199 -18.96 -2.49 -6.47
C GLY A 199 -18.69 -1.11 -7.05
N TYR A 200 -17.52 -0.95 -7.64
CA TYR A 200 -17.10 0.28 -8.30
C TYR A 200 -16.17 -0.04 -9.48
N PHE A 201 -15.92 0.96 -10.30
CA PHE A 201 -14.87 0.89 -11.32
C PHE A 201 -13.92 2.09 -11.18
N VAL A 202 -12.69 1.89 -11.61
CA VAL A 202 -11.72 2.92 -11.94
C VAL A 202 -11.28 2.68 -13.37
N ASP A 203 -11.22 3.73 -14.18
CA ASP A 203 -10.70 3.62 -15.54
C ASP A 203 -9.17 3.52 -15.50
N SER A 204 -8.66 2.34 -15.77
CA SER A 204 -7.21 2.08 -15.72
C SER A 204 -6.41 2.72 -16.86
N GLU A 205 -7.04 3.30 -17.88
CA GLU A 205 -6.37 3.98 -18.98
C GLU A 205 -5.94 5.41 -18.63
N ILE A 206 -6.38 5.93 -17.46
CA ILE A 206 -5.90 7.22 -16.96
C ILE A 206 -4.46 7.15 -16.45
N TRP A 207 -3.97 5.95 -16.19
CA TRP A 207 -2.68 5.68 -15.55
C TRP A 207 -1.63 5.32 -16.60
N ASP A 208 -0.43 5.91 -16.50
CA ASP A 208 0.75 5.45 -17.23
C ASP A 208 1.40 4.28 -16.47
N ARG A 209 1.29 3.09 -17.05
CA ARG A 209 1.79 1.83 -16.45
C ARG A 209 3.29 1.65 -16.55
N ASP A 210 3.93 2.30 -17.53
CA ASP A 210 5.35 2.12 -17.83
C ASP A 210 6.06 3.46 -18.06
N PRO A 211 6.15 4.34 -17.04
CA PRO A 211 6.91 5.58 -17.19
C PRO A 211 8.39 5.26 -17.41
N PRO A 212 9.08 6.02 -18.29
CA PRO A 212 10.42 5.69 -18.78
C PRO A 212 11.49 5.49 -17.71
N SER A 213 11.45 6.23 -16.59
CA SER A 213 12.49 6.16 -15.56
C SER A 213 12.01 5.58 -14.24
N ARG A 214 10.69 5.39 -14.06
CA ARG A 214 10.07 4.99 -12.79
C ARG A 214 10.41 5.90 -11.60
N SER A 215 10.78 7.13 -11.86
CA SER A 215 10.99 8.15 -10.84
C SER A 215 9.67 8.60 -10.23
N HIS A 216 9.64 8.89 -8.92
CA HIS A 216 8.47 9.47 -8.25
C HIS A 216 8.09 10.86 -8.77
N PHE A 217 8.99 11.53 -9.47
CA PHE A 217 8.79 12.85 -10.05
C PHE A 217 8.29 12.79 -11.49
N GLU A 218 8.22 11.60 -12.10
CA GLU A 218 7.64 11.44 -13.43
C GLU A 218 6.12 11.43 -13.37
N PRO A 219 5.48 11.97 -14.42
CA PRO A 219 4.04 11.87 -14.57
C PRO A 219 3.55 10.43 -14.51
N ARG A 220 2.51 10.17 -13.72
CA ARG A 220 1.87 8.88 -13.60
C ARG A 220 0.53 8.80 -14.33
N TYR A 221 0.20 9.83 -15.09
CA TYR A 221 -1.06 9.92 -15.82
C TYR A 221 -0.85 9.74 -17.33
N GLY A 222 -1.79 9.03 -17.94
CA GLY A 222 -1.83 8.81 -19.39
C GLY A 222 -2.49 9.96 -20.15
N PRO A 223 -2.39 9.94 -21.50
CA PRO A 223 -3.01 10.95 -22.38
C PRO A 223 -4.51 11.11 -22.18
N LYS A 224 -5.23 10.03 -21.86
CA LYS A 224 -6.67 10.05 -21.62
C LYS A 224 -7.07 11.00 -20.49
N LEU A 225 -6.25 11.10 -19.44
CA LEU A 225 -6.54 12.01 -18.34
C LEU A 225 -6.42 13.47 -18.78
N ILE A 226 -5.46 13.77 -19.67
CA ILE A 226 -5.30 15.11 -20.28
C ILE A 226 -6.50 15.46 -21.16
N GLU A 227 -7.02 14.51 -21.93
CA GLU A 227 -8.23 14.72 -22.75
C GLU A 227 -9.46 15.02 -21.88
N LEU A 228 -9.61 14.36 -20.75
CA LEU A 228 -10.75 14.51 -19.85
C LEU A 228 -10.68 15.79 -19.01
N LEU A 229 -9.51 16.12 -18.46
CA LEU A 229 -9.35 17.17 -17.44
C LEU A 229 -8.59 18.41 -17.94
N GLY A 230 -8.07 18.39 -19.17
CA GLY A 230 -7.23 19.47 -19.72
C GLY A 230 -5.78 19.37 -19.28
N ALA A 231 -5.06 20.49 -19.31
CA ALA A 231 -3.64 20.52 -19.00
C ALA A 231 -3.37 20.20 -17.51
N PRO A 232 -2.41 19.30 -17.20
CA PRO A 232 -1.95 19.06 -15.85
C PRO A 232 -1.25 20.29 -15.29
N ARG A 233 -1.16 20.41 -13.97
CA ARG A 233 -0.34 21.42 -13.32
C ARG A 233 1.10 20.92 -13.17
N HIS A 234 2.07 21.74 -13.53
CA HIS A 234 3.47 21.48 -13.19
C HIS A 234 3.84 22.01 -11.79
N SER A 235 4.81 21.38 -11.14
CA SER A 235 5.16 21.66 -9.73
C SER A 235 5.57 23.13 -9.47
N HIS A 236 6.13 23.82 -10.47
CA HIS A 236 6.55 25.22 -10.39
C HIS A 236 5.43 26.23 -10.69
N GLU A 237 4.27 25.77 -11.16
CA GLU A 237 3.13 26.65 -11.47
C GLU A 237 2.33 26.99 -10.20
N PRO A 238 1.68 28.17 -10.18
CA PRO A 238 0.85 28.57 -9.06
C PRO A 238 -0.37 27.64 -8.90
N MET A 239 -0.84 27.52 -7.66
CA MET A 239 -2.07 26.79 -7.34
C MET A 239 -3.29 27.68 -7.60
N GLU A 240 -4.03 27.39 -8.66
CA GLU A 240 -5.24 28.10 -9.07
C GLU A 240 -6.51 27.46 -8.50
N GLN A 241 -7.66 28.10 -8.65
CA GLN A 241 -8.93 27.57 -8.14
C GLN A 241 -9.30 26.25 -8.81
N ARG A 242 -9.11 26.10 -10.13
CA ARG A 242 -9.37 24.83 -10.83
C ARG A 242 -8.63 23.63 -10.23
N HIS A 243 -7.43 23.84 -9.69
CA HIS A 243 -6.65 22.78 -9.07
C HIS A 243 -7.22 22.38 -7.69
N ARG A 244 -7.77 23.35 -6.95
CA ARG A 244 -8.47 23.12 -5.69
C ARG A 244 -9.79 22.40 -5.95
N ASP A 245 -10.54 22.81 -6.97
CA ASP A 245 -11.80 22.17 -7.37
C ASP A 245 -11.57 20.74 -7.83
N LEU A 246 -10.47 20.46 -8.55
CA LEU A 246 -10.07 19.10 -8.89
C LEU A 246 -9.70 18.28 -7.64
N ALA A 247 -8.96 18.85 -6.69
CA ALA A 247 -8.64 18.17 -5.42
C ALA A 247 -9.93 17.83 -4.63
N TYR A 248 -10.91 18.74 -4.61
CA TYR A 248 -12.24 18.46 -4.04
C TYR A 248 -12.91 17.28 -4.73
N ALA A 249 -12.94 17.27 -6.08
CA ALA A 249 -13.60 16.22 -6.85
C ALA A 249 -12.93 14.85 -6.64
N ILE A 250 -11.59 14.81 -6.54
CA ILE A 250 -10.81 13.60 -6.23
C ILE A 250 -11.24 13.03 -4.88
N GLN A 251 -11.20 13.86 -3.84
CA GLN A 251 -11.54 13.44 -2.49
C GLN A 251 -13.01 12.99 -2.39
N ALA A 252 -13.95 13.78 -2.93
CA ALA A 252 -15.36 13.46 -2.89
C ALA A 252 -15.68 12.15 -3.64
N SER A 253 -15.05 11.91 -4.78
CA SER A 253 -15.22 10.65 -5.54
C SER A 253 -14.67 9.45 -4.81
N PHE A 254 -13.50 9.58 -4.20
CA PHE A 254 -12.90 8.55 -3.35
C PHE A 254 -13.81 8.23 -2.15
N GLU A 255 -14.26 9.24 -1.41
CA GLU A 255 -15.16 9.07 -0.25
C GLU A 255 -16.49 8.42 -0.65
N LYS A 256 -17.07 8.81 -1.78
CA LYS A 256 -18.30 8.20 -2.32
C LYS A 256 -18.16 6.69 -2.49
N VAL A 257 -17.07 6.24 -3.09
CA VAL A 257 -16.81 4.80 -3.31
C VAL A 257 -16.54 4.09 -1.99
N VAL A 258 -15.70 4.65 -1.11
CA VAL A 258 -15.38 4.05 0.19
C VAL A 258 -16.64 3.89 1.05
N LEU A 259 -17.48 4.94 1.13
CA LEU A 259 -18.74 4.90 1.87
C LEU A 259 -19.71 3.86 1.30
N HIS A 260 -19.76 3.71 -0.04
CA HIS A 260 -20.56 2.67 -0.68
C HIS A 260 -20.11 1.27 -0.25
N LEU A 261 -18.80 0.98 -0.30
CA LEU A 261 -18.24 -0.31 0.07
C LEU A 261 -18.43 -0.62 1.56
N VAL A 262 -18.22 0.37 2.43
CA VAL A 262 -18.43 0.22 3.88
C VAL A 262 -19.92 -0.04 4.17
N THR A 263 -20.83 0.67 3.50
CA THR A 263 -22.28 0.47 3.67
C THR A 263 -22.73 -0.90 3.17
N LYS A 264 -22.13 -1.39 2.07
CA LYS A 264 -22.39 -2.74 1.55
C LYS A 264 -21.91 -3.82 2.53
N LEU A 265 -20.78 -3.58 3.18
CA LEU A 265 -20.17 -4.54 4.08
C LEU A 265 -20.94 -4.66 5.43
N HIS A 266 -21.58 -3.55 5.86
CA HIS A 266 -22.40 -3.49 7.08
C HIS A 266 -23.77 -4.18 6.89
#